data_d2504334ef82f189ea5d010c519631d8
#
_entry.id   d2504334ef82f189ea5d010c519631d8
#
_cell.length_a   1.000
_cell.length_b   1.000
_cell.length_c   1.000
_cell.angle_alpha   90.00
_cell.angle_beta   90.00
_cell.angle_gamma   90.00
#
_symmetry.space_group_name_H-M   'P 1'
#
loop_
_entity.id
_entity.type
_entity.pdbx_description
1 polymer ?
#
loop_
_entity_poly.entity_id
_entity_poly.type
_entity_poly.pdbx_seq_one_letter_code
_entity_poly.pdbx_strand_id
1 'polypeptide(L)'
;MASFFVLVISFLLLRGVGGLGVKWFSSWRDAGRGALVIMFLFTGVSHFTSMKYDFAAMIPAPLPNGLWVIYLTGLFEIAGAIGLLVPRTRRVAGICLVLLLVGLFSANVNAALNEIPLRGEAATPLWIRTPMQLLYVGMVWWTSIKARPKGVEPPRAKEPVVERQPSREGASS
;
A
#
# COMPACT_ATOMS: atom_id res chain seq x y z
N MET A 1 -14.15 9.15 6.47
CA MET A 1 -13.22 10.26 6.13
C MET A 1 -11.88 10.19 6.87
N ALA A 2 -11.82 9.67 8.11
CA ALA A 2 -10.58 9.66 8.92
C ALA A 2 -9.38 9.02 8.22
N SER A 3 -9.53 7.86 7.57
CA SER A 3 -8.47 7.15 6.84
C SER A 3 -7.82 8.00 5.72
N PHE A 4 -8.62 8.80 5.03
CA PHE A 4 -8.10 9.72 4.01
C PHE A 4 -7.20 10.80 4.62
N PHE A 5 -7.65 11.44 5.69
CA PHE A 5 -6.83 12.44 6.38
C PHE A 5 -5.55 11.84 6.96
N VAL A 6 -5.64 10.64 7.56
CA VAL A 6 -4.46 9.92 8.06
C VAL A 6 -3.48 9.67 6.92
N LEU A 7 -3.93 9.21 5.75
CA LEU A 7 -3.07 8.96 4.59
C LEU A 7 -2.39 10.25 4.12
N VAL A 8 -3.17 11.33 3.90
CA VAL A 8 -2.64 12.58 3.35
C VAL A 8 -1.67 13.24 4.33
N ILE A 9 -2.06 13.37 5.60
CA ILE A 9 -1.21 13.99 6.63
C ILE A 9 0.08 13.19 6.79
N SER A 10 -0.01 11.86 6.91
CA SER A 10 1.18 11.00 7.04
C SER A 10 2.08 11.11 5.81
N PHE A 11 1.51 11.19 4.62
CA PHE A 11 2.28 11.34 3.39
C PHE A 11 3.06 12.66 3.36
N LEU A 12 2.40 13.77 3.68
CA LEU A 12 3.02 15.09 3.71
C LEU A 12 4.12 15.18 4.78
N LEU A 13 3.86 14.65 5.98
CA LEU A 13 4.84 14.62 7.07
C LEU A 13 6.06 13.78 6.71
N LEU A 14 5.86 12.55 6.21
CA LEU A 14 6.97 11.67 5.82
C LEU A 14 7.77 12.26 4.66
N ARG A 15 7.10 12.93 3.70
CA ARG A 15 7.79 13.60 2.60
C ARG A 15 8.58 14.82 3.07
N GLY A 16 8.04 15.56 4.03
CA GLY A 16 8.76 16.68 4.68
C GLY A 16 10.00 16.18 5.41
N VAL A 17 9.87 15.13 6.23
CA VAL A 17 11.00 14.49 6.95
C VAL A 17 12.05 13.95 5.97
N GLY A 18 11.62 13.38 4.84
CA GLY A 18 12.51 12.97 3.76
C GLY A 18 13.29 14.13 3.13
N GLY A 19 12.66 15.32 3.04
CA GLY A 19 13.29 16.56 2.60
C GLY A 19 14.35 17.10 3.58
N LEU A 20 14.19 16.83 4.87
CA LEU A 20 15.14 17.16 5.93
C LEU A 20 16.34 16.20 6.02
N GLY A 21 16.50 15.27 5.09
CA GLY A 21 17.67 14.39 5.00
C GLY A 21 17.47 12.95 5.49
N VAL A 22 16.29 12.56 5.93
CA VAL A 22 16.00 11.17 6.30
C VAL A 22 15.87 10.32 5.04
N LYS A 23 16.93 9.57 4.71
CA LYS A 23 17.05 8.79 3.46
C LYS A 23 15.93 7.78 3.23
N TRP A 24 15.30 7.29 4.28
CA TRP A 24 14.20 6.30 4.21
C TRP A 24 12.94 6.84 3.54
N PHE A 25 12.70 8.16 3.60
CA PHE A 25 11.53 8.83 3.05
C PHE A 25 11.89 9.86 1.95
N SER A 26 13.12 9.83 1.44
CA SER A 26 13.58 10.74 0.39
C SER A 26 12.85 10.56 -0.94
N SER A 27 12.38 9.33 -1.22
CA SER A 27 11.60 9.00 -2.41
C SER A 27 10.10 9.19 -2.16
N TRP A 28 9.37 9.75 -3.13
CA TRP A 28 7.90 9.86 -3.11
C TRP A 28 7.22 8.49 -2.88
N ARG A 29 7.80 7.41 -3.41
CA ARG A 29 7.30 6.04 -3.21
C ARG A 29 7.50 5.55 -1.79
N ASP A 30 8.63 5.85 -1.18
CA ASP A 30 8.91 5.39 0.17
C ASP A 30 8.06 6.17 1.19
N ALA A 31 7.87 7.48 0.98
CA ALA A 31 6.94 8.29 1.77
C ALA A 31 5.49 7.81 1.61
N GLY A 32 5.05 7.54 0.36
CA GLY A 32 3.71 7.01 0.09
C GLY A 32 3.47 5.63 0.71
N ARG A 33 4.48 4.77 0.70
CA ARG A 33 4.41 3.47 1.36
C ARG A 33 4.30 3.61 2.87
N GLY A 34 5.12 4.47 3.48
CA GLY A 34 5.03 4.76 4.91
C GLY A 34 3.66 5.30 5.31
N ALA A 35 3.09 6.19 4.51
CA ALA A 35 1.75 6.73 4.75
C ALA A 35 0.66 5.66 4.66
N LEU A 36 0.75 4.74 3.68
CA LEU A 36 -0.16 3.59 3.59
C LEU A 36 -0.03 2.67 4.81
N VAL A 37 1.19 2.41 5.27
CA VAL A 37 1.40 1.60 6.49
C VAL A 37 0.70 2.23 7.68
N ILE A 38 0.89 3.53 7.90
CA ILE A 38 0.24 4.25 9.01
C ILE A 38 -1.29 4.19 8.86
N MET A 39 -1.81 4.41 7.65
CA MET A 39 -3.24 4.35 7.37
C MET A 39 -3.81 2.94 7.65
N PHE A 40 -3.18 1.87 7.14
CA PHE A 40 -3.66 0.51 7.35
C PHE A 40 -3.52 0.03 8.79
N LEU A 41 -2.51 0.47 9.53
CA LEU A 41 -2.43 0.23 10.96
C LEU A 41 -3.56 0.94 11.70
N PHE A 42 -3.84 2.18 11.36
CA PHE A 42 -4.95 2.94 11.96
C PHE A 42 -6.31 2.28 11.68
N THR A 43 -6.58 1.91 10.42
CA THR A 43 -7.84 1.25 10.06
C THR A 43 -7.90 -0.16 10.60
N GLY A 44 -6.84 -0.95 10.51
CA GLY A 44 -6.77 -2.31 11.04
C GLY A 44 -7.02 -2.37 12.54
N VAL A 45 -6.41 -1.47 13.33
CA VAL A 45 -6.67 -1.38 14.78
C VAL A 45 -8.13 -0.99 15.06
N SER A 46 -8.75 -0.16 14.23
CA SER A 46 -10.17 0.23 14.38
C SER A 46 -11.12 -0.97 14.41
N HIS A 47 -10.77 -2.08 13.74
CA HIS A 47 -11.55 -3.32 13.73
C HIS A 47 -11.60 -4.03 15.10
N PHE A 48 -10.70 -3.69 16.01
CA PHE A 48 -10.64 -4.24 17.37
C PHE A 48 -11.24 -3.30 18.42
N THR A 49 -11.70 -2.12 18.02
CA THR A 49 -12.36 -1.13 18.90
C THR A 49 -13.88 -1.31 18.89
N SER A 50 -14.61 -0.38 19.52
CA SER A 50 -16.09 -0.34 19.45
C SER A 50 -16.63 -0.18 18.02
N MET A 51 -15.82 0.32 17.07
CA MET A 51 -16.20 0.45 15.65
C MET A 51 -16.49 -0.88 14.95
N LYS A 52 -16.08 -2.01 15.52
CA LYS A 52 -16.37 -3.35 14.99
C LYS A 52 -17.86 -3.61 14.76
N TYR A 53 -18.71 -3.06 15.59
CA TYR A 53 -20.17 -3.22 15.47
C TYR A 53 -20.73 -2.42 14.29
N ASP A 54 -20.20 -1.20 14.06
CA ASP A 54 -20.56 -0.38 12.92
C ASP A 54 -20.11 -1.07 11.62
N PHE A 55 -18.87 -1.60 11.59
CA PHE A 55 -18.36 -2.34 10.43
C PHE A 55 -19.17 -3.61 10.16
N ALA A 56 -19.59 -4.33 11.19
CA ALA A 56 -20.41 -5.53 11.03
C ALA A 56 -21.79 -5.17 10.41
N ALA A 57 -22.38 -4.05 10.81
CA ALA A 57 -23.63 -3.57 10.22
C ALA A 57 -23.50 -3.21 8.73
N MET A 58 -22.29 -2.87 8.26
CA MET A 58 -22.06 -2.52 6.85
C MET A 58 -21.94 -3.73 5.92
N ILE A 59 -21.79 -4.96 6.46
CA ILE A 59 -21.65 -6.17 5.64
C ILE A 59 -22.97 -6.46 4.93
N PRO A 60 -23.01 -6.56 3.57
CA PRO A 60 -24.24 -6.87 2.86
C PRO A 60 -24.63 -8.34 3.02
N ALA A 61 -25.95 -8.62 3.11
CA ALA A 61 -26.45 -9.98 2.95
C ALA A 61 -26.21 -10.43 1.48
N PRO A 62 -25.88 -11.70 1.20
CA PRO A 62 -25.78 -12.87 2.09
C PRO A 62 -24.38 -13.15 2.66
N LEU A 63 -23.50 -12.16 2.73
CA LEU A 63 -22.15 -12.38 3.25
C LEU A 63 -22.17 -12.71 4.75
N PRO A 64 -21.22 -13.53 5.25
CA PRO A 64 -21.11 -13.80 6.67
C PRO A 64 -20.91 -12.50 7.46
N ASN A 65 -21.81 -12.18 8.37
CA ASN A 65 -21.82 -10.92 9.14
C ASN A 65 -21.37 -11.05 10.60
N GLY A 66 -20.65 -12.11 10.91
CA GLY A 66 -20.10 -12.32 12.25
C GLY A 66 -18.93 -11.38 12.57
N LEU A 67 -18.75 -11.03 13.84
CA LEU A 67 -17.60 -10.22 14.30
C LEU A 67 -16.25 -10.84 13.93
N TRP A 68 -16.18 -12.15 13.73
CA TRP A 68 -14.97 -12.83 13.29
C TRP A 68 -14.47 -12.34 11.91
N VAL A 69 -15.39 -11.99 11.00
CA VAL A 69 -15.03 -11.41 9.69
C VAL A 69 -14.34 -10.06 9.88
N ILE A 70 -14.87 -9.26 10.81
CA ILE A 70 -14.30 -7.94 11.12
C ILE A 70 -12.90 -8.07 11.73
N TYR A 71 -12.71 -9.00 12.67
CA TYR A 71 -11.39 -9.25 13.23
C TYR A 71 -10.40 -9.79 12.18
N LEU A 72 -10.86 -10.66 11.30
CA LEU A 72 -10.02 -11.22 10.24
C LEU A 72 -9.59 -10.15 9.24
N THR A 73 -10.51 -9.26 8.81
CA THR A 73 -10.17 -8.15 7.91
C THR A 73 -9.19 -7.17 8.58
N GLY A 74 -9.38 -6.83 9.85
CA GLY A 74 -8.43 -6.00 10.61
C GLY A 74 -7.05 -6.64 10.73
N LEU A 75 -6.99 -7.96 10.96
CA LEU A 75 -5.74 -8.71 11.00
C LEU A 75 -5.03 -8.68 9.64
N PHE A 76 -5.76 -8.85 8.54
CA PHE A 76 -5.18 -8.77 7.20
C PHE A 76 -4.70 -7.36 6.85
N GLU A 77 -5.37 -6.29 7.29
CA GLU A 77 -4.88 -4.92 7.13
C GLU A 77 -3.55 -4.72 7.86
N ILE A 78 -3.45 -5.16 9.12
CA ILE A 78 -2.23 -5.03 9.93
C ILE A 78 -1.10 -5.88 9.31
N ALA A 79 -1.37 -7.13 8.97
CA ALA A 79 -0.39 -8.01 8.34
C ALA A 79 0.08 -7.45 6.98
N GLY A 80 -0.84 -6.90 6.20
CA GLY A 80 -0.54 -6.22 4.94
C GLY A 80 0.34 -4.99 5.15
N ALA A 81 0.03 -4.15 6.15
CA ALA A 81 0.84 -2.99 6.51
C ALA A 81 2.28 -3.38 6.87
N ILE A 82 2.46 -4.41 7.70
CA ILE A 82 3.78 -4.95 8.05
C ILE A 82 4.48 -5.50 6.80
N GLY A 83 3.75 -6.25 5.96
CA GLY A 83 4.27 -6.81 4.72
C GLY A 83 4.75 -5.78 3.71
N LEU A 84 4.17 -4.56 3.71
CA LEU A 84 4.62 -3.45 2.87
C LEU A 84 6.01 -2.93 3.28
N LEU A 85 6.39 -3.04 4.55
CA LEU A 85 7.68 -2.61 5.05
C LEU A 85 8.81 -3.56 4.62
N VAL A 86 8.52 -4.86 4.55
CA VAL A 86 9.51 -5.88 4.24
C VAL A 86 9.71 -6.00 2.72
N PRO A 87 10.91 -5.75 2.17
CA PRO A 87 11.13 -5.74 0.71
C PRO A 87 10.74 -7.04 0.00
N ARG A 88 10.92 -8.20 0.65
CA ARG A 88 10.64 -9.52 0.09
C ARG A 88 9.14 -9.81 -0.04
N THR A 89 8.33 -9.36 0.90
CA THR A 89 6.88 -9.60 0.95
C THR A 89 6.05 -8.46 0.38
N ARG A 90 6.67 -7.31 0.13
CA ARG A 90 6.01 -6.06 -0.30
C ARG A 90 5.03 -6.23 -1.45
N ARG A 91 5.44 -6.94 -2.51
CA ARG A 91 4.60 -7.13 -3.69
C ARG A 91 3.37 -8.00 -3.37
N VAL A 92 3.59 -9.09 -2.63
CA VAL A 92 2.50 -10.00 -2.22
C VAL A 92 1.55 -9.26 -1.28
N ALA A 93 2.07 -8.59 -0.26
CA ALA A 93 1.27 -7.77 0.66
C ALA A 93 0.46 -6.70 -0.08
N GLY A 94 1.07 -6.03 -1.07
CA GLY A 94 0.37 -5.06 -1.91
C GLY A 94 -0.79 -5.68 -2.69
N ILE A 95 -0.60 -6.86 -3.30
CA ILE A 95 -1.67 -7.57 -4.02
C ILE A 95 -2.77 -7.97 -3.05
N CYS A 96 -2.45 -8.57 -1.91
CA CYS A 96 -3.42 -8.95 -0.89
C CYS A 96 -4.23 -7.74 -0.38
N LEU A 97 -3.56 -6.60 -0.13
CA LEU A 97 -4.24 -5.38 0.29
C LEU A 97 -5.17 -4.82 -0.79
N VAL A 98 -4.79 -4.87 -2.06
CA VAL A 98 -5.68 -4.46 -3.16
C VAL A 98 -6.93 -5.35 -3.21
N LEU A 99 -6.76 -6.68 -3.11
CA LEU A 99 -7.89 -7.62 -3.08
C LEU A 99 -8.78 -7.36 -1.85
N LEU A 100 -8.18 -7.15 -0.69
CA LEU A 100 -8.91 -6.83 0.53
C LEU A 100 -9.70 -5.52 0.38
N LEU A 101 -9.08 -4.46 -0.14
CA LEU A 101 -9.75 -3.17 -0.39
C LEU A 101 -10.93 -3.32 -1.35
N VAL A 102 -10.78 -4.11 -2.43
CA VAL A 102 -11.87 -4.39 -3.37
C VAL A 102 -13.01 -5.15 -2.67
N GLY A 103 -12.69 -6.14 -1.84
CA GLY A 103 -13.69 -6.87 -1.04
C GLY A 103 -14.42 -5.96 -0.06
N LEU A 104 -13.70 -5.14 0.69
CA LEU A 104 -14.28 -4.18 1.65
C LEU A 104 -15.10 -3.08 0.99
N PHE A 105 -14.88 -2.82 -0.30
CA PHE A 105 -15.68 -1.84 -1.03
C PHE A 105 -17.16 -2.24 -1.12
N SER A 106 -17.48 -3.54 -1.15
CA SER A 106 -18.87 -4.02 -1.10
C SER A 106 -19.61 -3.55 0.15
N ALA A 107 -18.95 -3.61 1.32
CA ALA A 107 -19.49 -3.08 2.57
C ALA A 107 -19.66 -1.55 2.52
N ASN A 108 -18.72 -0.83 1.91
CA ASN A 108 -18.84 0.62 1.71
C ASN A 108 -20.00 1.00 0.79
N VAL A 109 -20.24 0.21 -0.27
CA VAL A 109 -21.41 0.40 -1.16
C VAL A 109 -22.69 0.13 -0.40
N ASN A 110 -22.78 -0.98 0.33
CA ASN A 110 -23.95 -1.33 1.13
C ASN A 110 -24.27 -0.24 2.16
N ALA A 111 -23.27 0.26 2.88
CA ALA A 111 -23.44 1.34 3.85
C ALA A 111 -23.99 2.62 3.23
N ALA A 112 -23.52 2.97 2.04
CA ALA A 112 -23.95 4.18 1.35
C ALA A 112 -25.38 4.06 0.77
N LEU A 113 -25.74 2.87 0.25
CA LEU A 113 -27.09 2.63 -0.32
C LEU A 113 -28.16 2.49 0.75
N ASN A 114 -27.82 1.95 1.92
CA ASN A 114 -28.74 1.73 3.03
C ASN A 114 -28.60 2.76 4.16
N GLU A 115 -27.86 3.84 3.91
CA GLU A 115 -27.65 4.96 4.86
C GLU A 115 -27.18 4.50 6.25
N ILE A 116 -26.36 3.41 6.31
CA ILE A 116 -25.89 2.83 7.56
C ILE A 116 -24.93 3.81 8.23
N PRO A 117 -25.23 4.32 9.43
CA PRO A 117 -24.37 5.28 10.10
C PRO A 117 -23.05 4.66 10.57
N LEU A 118 -22.01 5.48 10.60
CA LEU A 118 -20.73 5.12 11.17
C LEU A 118 -20.41 6.11 12.29
N ARG A 119 -20.28 5.61 13.52
CA ARG A 119 -20.11 6.45 14.75
C ARG A 119 -21.27 7.44 14.97
N GLY A 120 -22.48 7.09 14.60
CA GLY A 120 -23.64 7.99 14.68
C GLY A 120 -23.68 9.08 13.60
N GLU A 121 -22.66 9.16 12.74
CA GLU A 121 -22.62 10.08 11.62
C GLU A 121 -23.23 9.44 10.36
N ALA A 122 -23.87 10.25 9.53
CA ALA A 122 -24.45 9.80 8.28
C ALA A 122 -23.44 9.09 7.38
N ALA A 123 -23.89 8.08 6.64
CA ALA A 123 -23.03 7.36 5.70
C ALA A 123 -22.39 8.31 4.68
N THR A 124 -21.07 8.22 4.50
CA THR A 124 -20.39 9.00 3.46
C THR A 124 -20.89 8.58 2.09
N PRO A 125 -21.34 9.52 1.23
CA PRO A 125 -21.87 9.21 -0.09
C PRO A 125 -20.87 8.47 -1.00
N LEU A 126 -21.38 7.64 -1.92
CA LEU A 126 -20.56 6.86 -2.85
C LEU A 126 -19.65 7.72 -3.73
N TRP A 127 -20.11 8.90 -4.15
CA TRP A 127 -19.30 9.80 -4.99
C TRP A 127 -18.04 10.31 -4.29
N ILE A 128 -17.98 10.25 -2.96
CA ILE A 128 -16.78 10.54 -2.16
C ILE A 128 -16.00 9.25 -1.89
N ARG A 129 -16.68 8.15 -1.51
CA ARG A 129 -16.05 6.87 -1.16
C ARG A 129 -15.32 6.24 -2.35
N THR A 130 -15.91 6.33 -3.56
CA THR A 130 -15.33 5.72 -4.76
C THR A 130 -13.98 6.33 -5.15
N PRO A 131 -13.82 7.67 -5.27
CA PRO A 131 -12.51 8.26 -5.51
C PRO A 131 -11.48 7.95 -4.43
N MET A 132 -11.89 7.92 -3.15
CA MET A 132 -11.00 7.54 -2.05
C MET A 132 -10.51 6.09 -2.20
N GLN A 133 -11.41 5.17 -2.55
CA GLN A 133 -11.08 3.78 -2.78
C GLN A 133 -10.09 3.61 -3.94
N LEU A 134 -10.32 4.31 -5.06
CA LEU A 134 -9.43 4.32 -6.21
C LEU A 134 -8.05 4.88 -5.85
N LEU A 135 -8.01 5.92 -5.02
CA LEU A 135 -6.77 6.48 -4.51
C LEU A 135 -5.98 5.45 -3.69
N TYR A 136 -6.63 4.74 -2.75
CA TYR A 136 -5.96 3.74 -1.92
C TYR A 136 -5.41 2.60 -2.76
N VAL A 137 -6.22 2.04 -3.65
CA VAL A 137 -5.80 0.97 -4.58
C VAL A 137 -4.65 1.45 -5.47
N GLY A 138 -4.77 2.65 -6.06
CA GLY A 138 -3.75 3.25 -6.91
C GLY A 138 -2.43 3.48 -6.18
N MET A 139 -2.47 3.98 -4.94
CA MET A 139 -1.28 4.19 -4.12
C MET A 139 -0.60 2.87 -3.72
N VAL A 140 -1.36 1.85 -3.33
CA VAL A 140 -0.82 0.51 -3.03
C VAL A 140 -0.16 -0.06 -4.28
N TRP A 141 -0.84 0.01 -5.42
CA TRP A 141 -0.30 -0.45 -6.71
C TRP A 141 1.01 0.25 -7.06
N TRP A 142 1.02 1.57 -7.03
CA TRP A 142 2.17 2.37 -7.40
C TRP A 142 3.38 2.16 -6.49
N THR A 143 3.15 2.09 -5.16
CA THR A 143 4.24 2.04 -4.18
C THR A 143 4.80 0.64 -3.96
N SER A 144 4.02 -0.41 -4.26
CA SER A 144 4.34 -1.78 -3.85
C SER A 144 4.45 -2.76 -5.01
N ILE A 145 3.55 -2.66 -6.00
CA ILE A 145 3.47 -3.64 -7.09
C ILE A 145 4.32 -3.17 -8.29
N LYS A 146 4.21 -1.90 -8.69
CA LYS A 146 4.98 -1.32 -9.79
C LYS A 146 6.43 -0.96 -9.39
N ALA A 147 6.80 -1.06 -8.11
CA ALA A 147 8.14 -0.75 -7.64
C ALA A 147 9.12 -1.82 -8.14
N ARG A 148 10.08 -1.43 -8.99
CA ARG A 148 11.22 -2.30 -9.33
C ARG A 148 12.05 -2.57 -8.07
N PRO A 149 12.55 -3.82 -7.87
CA PRO A 149 13.49 -4.10 -6.79
C PRO A 149 14.70 -3.18 -6.91
N LYS A 150 15.04 -2.45 -5.86
CA LYS A 150 16.31 -1.75 -5.80
C LYS A 150 17.39 -2.83 -5.73
N GLY A 151 18.24 -2.95 -6.77
CA GLY A 151 19.42 -3.82 -6.71
C GLY A 151 19.56 -4.87 -7.80
N VAL A 152 18.67 -4.93 -8.80
CA VAL A 152 18.99 -5.70 -10.02
C VAL A 152 19.64 -4.73 -11.00
N GLU A 153 20.95 -4.51 -10.78
CA GLU A 153 21.79 -3.95 -11.85
C GLU A 153 21.71 -4.94 -13.03
N PRO A 154 21.39 -4.47 -14.26
CA PRO A 154 21.42 -5.37 -15.41
C PRO A 154 22.83 -5.99 -15.47
N PRO A 155 22.97 -7.26 -15.87
CA PRO A 155 24.29 -7.87 -16.03
C PRO A 155 25.12 -6.90 -16.86
N ARG A 156 26.24 -6.44 -16.28
CA ARG A 156 27.20 -5.64 -17.03
C ARG A 156 27.50 -6.37 -18.32
N ALA A 157 27.17 -5.77 -19.45
CA ALA A 157 27.57 -6.30 -20.75
C ALA A 157 29.06 -6.61 -20.61
N LYS A 158 29.44 -7.88 -20.84
CA LYS A 158 30.82 -8.27 -20.84
C LYS A 158 31.53 -7.37 -21.84
N GLU A 159 32.41 -6.51 -21.37
CA GLU A 159 33.28 -5.76 -22.26
C GLU A 159 33.93 -6.76 -23.22
N PRO A 160 33.90 -6.48 -24.53
CA PRO A 160 34.56 -7.37 -25.47
C PRO A 160 36.05 -7.46 -25.02
N VAL A 161 36.52 -8.69 -24.83
CA VAL A 161 37.91 -8.95 -24.55
C VAL A 161 38.68 -8.39 -25.75
N VAL A 162 39.30 -7.25 -25.56
CA VAL A 162 40.24 -6.68 -26.53
C VAL A 162 41.44 -7.61 -26.53
N GLU A 163 41.47 -8.52 -27.48
CA GLU A 163 42.58 -9.40 -27.77
C GLU A 163 43.80 -8.51 -28.10
N ARG A 164 44.71 -8.37 -27.16
CA ARG A 164 45.95 -7.63 -27.39
C ARG A 164 46.72 -8.35 -28.49
N GLN A 165 46.75 -7.77 -29.69
CA GLN A 165 47.65 -8.22 -30.74
C GLN A 165 49.11 -8.17 -30.20
N PRO A 166 49.89 -9.23 -30.35
CA PRO A 166 51.30 -9.21 -30.00
C PRO A 166 52.02 -8.18 -30.88
N SER A 167 52.69 -7.25 -30.21
CA SER A 167 53.53 -6.26 -30.83
C SER A 167 54.60 -6.97 -31.68
N ARG A 168 54.55 -6.77 -32.99
CA ARG A 168 55.65 -7.15 -33.92
C ARG A 168 56.80 -6.17 -33.69
N GLU A 169 57.61 -6.43 -32.67
CA GLU A 169 58.97 -5.88 -32.57
C GLU A 169 59.95 -6.96 -32.98
N GLY A 170 60.75 -6.66 -34.01
CA GLY A 170 61.95 -7.41 -34.31
C GLY A 170 62.08 -7.95 -35.70
N ALA A 171 62.27 -7.07 -36.70
CA ALA A 171 62.99 -7.45 -37.94
C ALA A 171 63.59 -6.19 -38.57
N SER A 172 64.70 -5.75 -38.08
CA SER A 172 65.62 -4.92 -38.86
C SER A 172 67.10 -5.24 -38.42
N SER A 173 67.76 -6.06 -39.16
CA SER A 173 69.19 -6.05 -39.33
C SER A 173 69.52 -6.57 -40.72
#